data_3e55075d128e8515092fe80a573dd163
#
_entry.id   3e55075d128e8515092fe80a573dd163
#
_cell.length_a   1.000
_cell.length_b   1.000
_cell.length_c   1.000
_cell.angle_alpha   90.00
_cell.angle_beta   90.00
_cell.angle_gamma   90.00
#
_symmetry.space_group_name_H-M   'P 1'
#
loop_
_entity.id
_entity.type
_entity.pdbx_description
1 polymer ?
#
loop_
_entity_poly.entity_id
_entity_poly.type
_entity_poly.pdbx_seq_one_letter_code
_entity_poly.pdbx_strand_id
1 'polypeptide(L)'
;KPTDDESAHDFLWRVHKMTPAKGMFMIFNRSHYEDVLIQRVHNWIDEDRVAVRMNAINAFEKLLHKDNDTLVLKFFLHISQEKQLEKLQERIDIPKKNWKHNPADWEEAKLYDKYMDAYEDVINRSELPWHIVPCDKRWYRDYFIASTIHDSLKGLSPKLPHIKN
;
A
#
# COMPACT_ATOMS: atom_id res chain seq x y z
N LYS A 1 8.58 4.95 10.86
CA LYS A 1 9.45 4.00 11.57
C LYS A 1 8.63 3.38 12.71
N PRO A 2 8.67 2.06 12.91
CA PRO A 2 8.01 1.42 14.06
C PRO A 2 8.49 2.01 15.38
N THR A 3 7.63 2.02 16.40
CA THR A 3 8.01 2.29 17.79
C THR A 3 8.78 1.09 18.35
N ASP A 4 9.40 1.26 19.54
CA ASP A 4 10.10 0.14 20.18
C ASP A 4 9.13 -1.00 20.56
N ASP A 5 7.92 -0.65 21.01
CA ASP A 5 6.84 -1.62 21.27
C ASP A 5 6.40 -2.37 20.00
N GLU A 6 6.18 -1.66 18.89
CA GLU A 6 5.86 -2.28 17.60
C GLU A 6 6.98 -3.17 17.09
N SER A 7 8.25 -2.80 17.35
CA SER A 7 9.42 -3.57 16.92
C SER A 7 9.64 -4.82 17.77
N ALA A 8 9.11 -4.88 18.98
CA ALA A 8 9.16 -6.03 19.88
C ALA A 8 8.16 -7.14 19.48
N HIS A 9 7.20 -6.83 18.61
CA HIS A 9 6.18 -7.75 18.13
C HIS A 9 6.42 -8.14 16.66
N ASP A 10 5.58 -9.04 16.13
CA ASP A 10 5.59 -9.35 14.71
C ASP A 10 5.15 -8.14 13.87
N PHE A 11 5.53 -8.13 12.58
CA PHE A 11 5.31 -6.98 11.71
C PHE A 11 3.82 -6.68 11.41
N LEU A 12 2.91 -7.65 11.59
CA LEU A 12 1.47 -7.47 11.39
C LEU A 12 0.75 -7.00 12.65
N TRP A 13 1.36 -7.10 13.82
CA TRP A 13 0.73 -6.73 15.09
C TRP A 13 0.19 -5.30 15.09
N ARG A 14 0.97 -4.33 14.65
CA ARG A 14 0.53 -2.93 14.51
C ARG A 14 -0.56 -2.74 13.46
N VAL A 15 -0.59 -3.59 12.43
CA VAL A 15 -1.58 -3.54 11.36
C VAL A 15 -2.93 -4.06 11.86
N HIS A 16 -2.93 -5.15 12.62
CA HIS A 16 -4.14 -5.71 13.23
C HIS A 16 -4.91 -4.68 14.06
N LYS A 17 -4.22 -3.87 14.84
CA LYS A 17 -4.83 -2.83 15.67
C LYS A 17 -5.57 -1.76 14.85
N MET A 18 -5.18 -1.58 13.61
CA MET A 18 -5.71 -0.57 12.71
C MET A 18 -6.74 -1.11 11.73
N THR A 19 -7.04 -2.41 11.76
CA THR A 19 -8.09 -2.97 10.92
C THR A 19 -9.45 -2.45 11.36
N PRO A 20 -10.36 -2.14 10.39
CA PRO A 20 -11.66 -1.58 10.74
C PRO A 20 -12.57 -2.61 11.40
N ALA A 21 -13.36 -2.19 12.36
CA ALA A 21 -14.48 -2.97 12.87
C ALA A 21 -15.55 -3.14 11.77
N LYS A 22 -16.45 -4.14 11.92
CA LYS A 22 -17.57 -4.35 10.99
C LYS A 22 -18.40 -3.08 10.82
N GLY A 23 -18.69 -2.73 9.56
CA GLY A 23 -19.41 -1.51 9.20
C GLY A 23 -18.55 -0.24 9.18
N MET A 24 -17.27 -0.35 9.45
CA MET A 24 -16.31 0.77 9.42
C MET A 24 -15.43 0.71 8.16
N PHE A 25 -14.75 1.81 7.89
CA PHE A 25 -13.87 2.00 6.75
C PHE A 25 -12.50 2.50 7.21
N MET A 26 -11.42 1.95 6.64
CA MET A 26 -10.04 2.36 6.95
C MET A 26 -9.24 2.53 5.66
N ILE A 27 -8.47 3.60 5.57
CA ILE A 27 -7.52 3.84 4.48
C ILE A 27 -6.11 3.76 5.04
N PHE A 28 -5.31 2.85 4.51
CA PHE A 28 -3.88 2.77 4.78
C PHE A 28 -3.10 3.59 3.74
N ASN A 29 -2.41 4.63 4.18
CA ASN A 29 -1.40 5.31 3.37
C ASN A 29 -0.06 4.63 3.61
N ARG A 30 0.42 3.86 2.65
CA ARG A 30 1.37 2.75 2.75
C ARG A 30 0.71 1.53 3.40
N SER A 31 1.34 0.39 3.29
CA SER A 31 0.75 -0.86 3.76
C SER A 31 1.79 -1.76 4.40
N HIS A 32 1.33 -2.84 5.01
CA HIS A 32 2.17 -3.91 5.56
C HIS A 32 3.07 -4.60 4.51
N TYR A 33 2.83 -4.39 3.24
CA TYR A 33 3.71 -4.86 2.16
C TYR A 33 5.08 -4.16 2.14
N GLU A 34 5.22 -2.99 2.78
CA GLU A 34 6.52 -2.34 2.98
C GLU A 34 7.54 -3.30 3.64
N ASP A 35 7.05 -4.22 4.48
CA ASP A 35 7.88 -5.20 5.19
C ASP A 35 8.41 -6.34 4.29
N VAL A 36 7.95 -6.44 3.05
CA VAL A 36 8.47 -7.35 2.01
C VAL A 36 8.95 -6.61 0.75
N LEU A 37 8.76 -5.30 0.67
CA LEU A 37 9.22 -4.47 -0.45
C LEU A 37 10.54 -3.77 -0.10
N ILE A 38 10.50 -2.69 0.68
CA ILE A 38 11.70 -1.92 0.98
C ILE A 38 12.77 -2.75 1.69
N GLN A 39 12.37 -3.63 2.61
CA GLN A 39 13.33 -4.47 3.33
C GLN A 39 14.04 -5.47 2.41
N ARG A 40 13.34 -5.97 1.38
CA ARG A 40 13.91 -6.83 0.35
C ARG A 40 14.84 -6.05 -0.59
N VAL A 41 14.40 -4.89 -1.10
CA VAL A 41 15.17 -4.05 -2.02
C VAL A 41 16.52 -3.63 -1.42
N HIS A 42 16.56 -3.37 -0.10
CA HIS A 42 17.76 -3.03 0.64
C HIS A 42 18.52 -4.25 1.21
N ASN A 43 18.08 -5.47 0.94
CA ASN A 43 18.68 -6.70 1.48
C ASN A 43 18.73 -6.73 3.03
N TRP A 44 17.76 -6.11 3.71
CA TRP A 44 17.65 -6.20 5.18
C TRP A 44 17.04 -7.52 5.64
N ILE A 45 16.37 -8.22 4.74
CA ILE A 45 15.84 -9.57 4.93
C ILE A 45 16.22 -10.43 3.72
N ASP A 46 16.35 -11.73 3.93
CA ASP A 46 16.57 -12.73 2.90
C ASP A 46 15.26 -13.20 2.24
N GLU A 47 15.37 -13.97 1.16
CA GLU A 47 14.23 -14.47 0.41
C GLU A 47 13.39 -15.49 1.21
N ASP A 48 13.98 -16.24 2.14
CA ASP A 48 13.25 -17.13 3.02
C ASP A 48 12.33 -16.31 3.95
N ARG A 49 12.84 -15.21 4.49
CA ARG A 49 12.04 -14.29 5.30
C ARG A 49 10.96 -13.60 4.49
N VAL A 50 11.24 -13.21 3.24
CA VAL A 50 10.23 -12.69 2.30
C VAL A 50 9.11 -13.71 2.11
N ALA A 51 9.45 -14.99 1.86
CA ALA A 51 8.47 -16.05 1.68
C ALA A 51 7.56 -16.25 2.91
N VAL A 52 8.16 -16.29 4.09
CA VAL A 52 7.41 -16.40 5.36
C VAL A 52 6.46 -15.23 5.55
N ARG A 53 6.92 -13.99 5.30
CA ARG A 53 6.09 -12.78 5.44
C ARG A 53 4.97 -12.73 4.40
N MET A 54 5.22 -13.11 3.15
CA MET A 54 4.17 -13.18 2.12
C MET A 54 3.07 -14.18 2.49
N ASN A 55 3.43 -15.34 3.03
CA ASN A 55 2.44 -16.30 3.51
C ASN A 55 1.61 -15.73 4.67
N ALA A 56 2.25 -15.03 5.61
CA ALA A 56 1.57 -14.38 6.72
C ALA A 56 0.62 -13.26 6.25
N ILE A 57 1.04 -12.45 5.27
CA ILE A 57 0.19 -11.40 4.68
C ILE A 57 -1.03 -12.01 4.00
N ASN A 58 -0.84 -13.04 3.17
CA ASN A 58 -1.95 -13.71 2.49
C ASN A 58 -2.94 -14.32 3.49
N ALA A 59 -2.43 -14.98 4.54
CA ALA A 59 -3.28 -15.54 5.60
C ALA A 59 -4.06 -14.45 6.35
N PHE A 60 -3.41 -13.33 6.66
CA PHE A 60 -4.02 -12.18 7.32
C PHE A 60 -5.13 -11.54 6.47
N GLU A 61 -4.85 -11.24 5.20
CA GLU A 61 -5.85 -10.68 4.29
C GLU A 61 -7.01 -11.64 4.05
N LYS A 62 -6.73 -12.94 3.94
CA LYS A 62 -7.74 -13.98 3.81
C LYS A 62 -8.64 -14.08 5.05
N LEU A 63 -8.06 -13.97 6.26
CA LEU A 63 -8.81 -13.92 7.51
C LEU A 63 -9.79 -12.74 7.50
N LEU A 64 -9.32 -11.53 7.17
CA LEU A 64 -10.18 -10.36 7.08
C LEU A 64 -11.28 -10.53 6.03
N HIS A 65 -10.95 -11.06 4.87
CA HIS A 65 -11.87 -11.19 3.76
C HIS A 65 -12.91 -12.30 3.95
N LYS A 66 -12.49 -13.48 4.45
CA LYS A 66 -13.34 -14.68 4.51
C LYS A 66 -14.07 -14.86 5.83
N ASP A 67 -13.45 -14.46 6.95
CA ASP A 67 -14.03 -14.64 8.28
C ASP A 67 -14.72 -13.37 8.79
N ASN A 68 -14.16 -12.20 8.44
CA ASN A 68 -14.68 -10.92 8.91
C ASN A 68 -15.51 -10.16 7.86
N ASP A 69 -15.73 -10.71 6.66
CA ASP A 69 -16.45 -10.09 5.54
C ASP A 69 -15.89 -8.72 5.15
N THR A 70 -14.59 -8.49 5.36
CA THR A 70 -13.95 -7.23 5.03
C THR A 70 -13.60 -7.18 3.56
N LEU A 71 -14.06 -6.15 2.85
CA LEU A 71 -13.60 -5.85 1.50
C LEU A 71 -12.21 -5.23 1.55
N VAL A 72 -11.22 -5.93 1.01
CA VAL A 72 -9.84 -5.46 0.91
C VAL A 72 -9.56 -4.98 -0.51
N LEU A 73 -9.25 -3.69 -0.68
CA LEU A 73 -8.84 -3.09 -1.95
C LEU A 73 -7.36 -2.70 -1.85
N LYS A 74 -6.57 -3.22 -2.78
CA LYS A 74 -5.13 -2.94 -2.86
C LYS A 74 -4.82 -2.17 -4.13
N PHE A 75 -4.14 -1.03 -3.98
CA PHE A 75 -3.76 -0.16 -5.11
C PHE A 75 -2.24 -0.03 -5.19
N PHE A 76 -1.66 -0.53 -6.27
CA PHE A 76 -0.27 -0.23 -6.62
C PHE A 76 -0.24 1.04 -7.47
N LEU A 77 0.31 2.11 -6.91
CA LEU A 77 0.43 3.41 -7.57
C LEU A 77 1.66 3.43 -8.47
N HIS A 78 1.51 2.95 -9.69
CA HIS A 78 2.61 2.81 -10.65
C HIS A 78 2.89 4.16 -11.33
N ILE A 79 4.06 4.73 -11.04
CA ILE A 79 4.60 5.92 -11.69
C ILE A 79 5.78 5.52 -12.56
N SER A 80 5.92 6.09 -13.77
CA SER A 80 7.12 5.87 -14.60
C SER A 80 8.36 6.46 -13.93
N GLN A 81 9.54 5.90 -14.22
CA GLN A 81 10.81 6.40 -13.68
C GLN A 81 11.07 7.85 -14.11
N GLU A 82 10.76 8.17 -15.38
CA GLU A 82 10.87 9.54 -15.91
C GLU A 82 10.02 10.50 -15.07
N LYS A 83 8.75 10.14 -14.82
CA LYS A 83 7.84 10.99 -14.04
C LYS A 83 8.24 11.08 -12.57
N GLN A 84 8.82 10.02 -12.01
CA GLN A 84 9.38 10.03 -10.67
C GLN A 84 10.51 11.07 -10.55
N LEU A 85 11.47 11.04 -11.47
CA LEU A 85 12.60 11.99 -11.49
C LEU A 85 12.12 13.44 -11.73
N GLU A 86 11.16 13.65 -12.63
CA GLU A 86 10.50 14.96 -12.81
C GLU A 86 9.91 15.47 -11.49
N LYS A 87 9.23 14.60 -10.74
CA LYS A 87 8.65 14.97 -9.44
C LYS A 87 9.69 15.29 -8.37
N LEU A 88 10.85 14.64 -8.39
CA LEU A 88 11.95 14.97 -7.50
C LEU A 88 12.55 16.33 -7.87
N GLN A 89 12.74 16.58 -9.16
CA GLN A 89 13.24 17.87 -9.65
C GLN A 89 12.30 19.04 -9.32
N GLU A 90 10.98 18.84 -9.49
CA GLU A 90 9.98 19.83 -9.09
C GLU A 90 10.09 20.27 -7.60
N ARG A 91 10.59 19.38 -6.72
CA ARG A 91 10.78 19.72 -5.29
C ARG A 91 11.96 20.68 -5.07
N ILE A 92 12.90 20.75 -6.01
CA ILE A 92 14.02 21.68 -6.00
C ILE A 92 13.62 23.00 -6.66
N ASP A 93 13.01 22.91 -7.85
CA ASP A 93 12.75 24.08 -8.71
C ASP A 93 11.59 24.95 -8.21
N ILE A 94 10.64 24.36 -7.50
CA ILE A 94 9.43 25.06 -7.05
C ILE A 94 9.53 25.40 -5.55
N PRO A 95 9.72 26.68 -5.16
CA PRO A 95 9.94 27.07 -3.76
C PRO A 95 8.90 26.52 -2.77
N LYS A 96 7.61 26.50 -3.13
CA LYS A 96 6.54 25.96 -2.27
C LYS A 96 6.68 24.45 -2.02
N LYS A 97 7.53 23.71 -2.79
CA LYS A 97 7.77 22.27 -2.65
C LYS A 97 9.10 21.95 -1.98
N ASN A 98 9.99 22.94 -1.77
CA ASN A 98 11.34 22.69 -1.24
C ASN A 98 11.34 21.97 0.12
N TRP A 99 10.32 22.20 0.95
CA TRP A 99 10.18 21.53 2.24
C TRP A 99 10.01 20.00 2.12
N LYS A 100 9.70 19.48 0.95
CA LYS A 100 9.60 18.03 0.64
C LYS A 100 10.90 17.46 0.10
N HIS A 101 11.89 18.31 -0.19
CA HIS A 101 13.15 17.85 -0.75
C HIS A 101 13.92 17.02 0.29
N ASN A 102 14.33 15.81 -0.13
CA ASN A 102 15.19 14.94 0.65
C ASN A 102 16.21 14.32 -0.31
N PRO A 103 17.52 14.55 -0.12
CA PRO A 103 18.57 13.96 -0.96
C PRO A 103 18.49 12.42 -1.03
N ALA A 104 18.05 11.76 0.03
CA ALA A 104 17.90 10.30 0.04
C ALA A 104 16.90 9.79 -0.99
N ASP A 105 15.88 10.60 -1.38
CA ASP A 105 14.89 10.20 -2.38
C ASP A 105 15.52 10.00 -3.78
N TRP A 106 16.63 10.67 -4.08
CA TRP A 106 17.38 10.48 -5.32
C TRP A 106 18.16 9.16 -5.33
N GLU A 107 18.70 8.75 -4.19
CA GLU A 107 19.37 7.45 -4.06
C GLU A 107 18.34 6.31 -4.16
N GLU A 108 17.18 6.48 -3.54
CA GLU A 108 16.07 5.53 -3.68
C GLU A 108 15.56 5.42 -5.14
N ALA A 109 15.51 6.52 -5.87
CA ALA A 109 15.08 6.52 -7.27
C ALA A 109 16.01 5.69 -8.19
N LYS A 110 17.29 5.49 -7.82
CA LYS A 110 18.21 4.61 -8.54
C LYS A 110 17.85 3.13 -8.41
N LEU A 111 17.06 2.78 -7.41
CA LEU A 111 16.61 1.41 -7.15
C LEU A 111 15.28 1.09 -7.83
N TYR A 112 14.81 1.95 -8.76
CA TYR A 112 13.50 1.82 -9.41
C TYR A 112 13.24 0.41 -9.94
N ASP A 113 14.16 -0.17 -10.72
CA ASP A 113 13.99 -1.50 -11.31
C ASP A 113 13.86 -2.58 -10.23
N LYS A 114 14.67 -2.52 -9.16
CA LYS A 114 14.57 -3.45 -8.03
C LYS A 114 13.22 -3.36 -7.31
N TYR A 115 12.66 -2.15 -7.21
CA TYR A 115 11.32 -1.97 -6.67
C TYR A 115 10.27 -2.57 -7.61
N MET A 116 10.42 -2.41 -8.93
CA MET A 116 9.47 -2.98 -9.90
C MET A 116 9.48 -4.52 -9.84
N ASP A 117 10.66 -5.13 -9.82
CA ASP A 117 10.81 -6.59 -9.66
C ASP A 117 10.17 -7.08 -8.37
N ALA A 118 10.40 -6.38 -7.25
CA ALA A 118 9.83 -6.72 -5.96
C ALA A 118 8.29 -6.58 -5.96
N TYR A 119 7.74 -5.52 -6.57
CA TYR A 119 6.29 -5.34 -6.72
C TYR A 119 5.67 -6.41 -7.61
N GLU A 120 6.30 -6.75 -8.74
CA GLU A 120 5.81 -7.80 -9.63
C GLU A 120 5.70 -9.15 -8.90
N ASP A 121 6.76 -9.55 -8.16
CA ASP A 121 6.74 -10.77 -7.36
C ASP A 121 5.63 -10.74 -6.28
N VAL A 122 5.52 -9.64 -5.54
CA VAL A 122 4.49 -9.47 -4.50
C VAL A 122 3.08 -9.54 -5.07
N ILE A 123 2.82 -8.88 -6.20
CA ILE A 123 1.52 -8.88 -6.87
C ILE A 123 1.17 -10.30 -7.33
N ASN A 124 2.11 -11.00 -7.95
CA ASN A 124 1.91 -12.36 -8.45
C ASN A 124 1.70 -13.40 -7.33
N ARG A 125 2.28 -13.18 -6.14
CA ARG A 125 2.16 -14.06 -4.97
C ARG A 125 0.97 -13.72 -4.06
N SER A 126 0.27 -12.62 -4.32
CA SER A 126 -0.87 -12.19 -3.52
C SER A 126 -2.12 -13.00 -3.83
N GLU A 127 -2.80 -13.54 -2.81
CA GLU A 127 -4.08 -14.26 -3.00
C GLU A 127 -5.23 -13.31 -3.34
N LEU A 128 -5.29 -12.12 -2.73
CA LEU A 128 -6.25 -11.08 -3.09
C LEU A 128 -5.68 -10.17 -4.19
N PRO A 129 -6.50 -9.75 -5.16
CA PRO A 129 -6.02 -9.02 -6.33
C PRO A 129 -5.55 -7.60 -6.00
N TRP A 130 -4.62 -7.10 -6.81
CA TRP A 130 -4.17 -5.72 -6.82
C TRP A 130 -4.78 -4.95 -8.00
N HIS A 131 -5.07 -3.69 -7.77
CA HIS A 131 -5.35 -2.72 -8.82
C HIS A 131 -4.07 -1.98 -9.18
N ILE A 132 -3.56 -2.16 -10.40
CA ILE A 132 -2.40 -1.43 -10.91
C ILE A 132 -2.89 -0.10 -11.45
N VAL A 133 -2.50 1.00 -10.80
CA VAL A 133 -2.99 2.35 -11.08
C VAL A 133 -1.92 3.19 -11.76
N PRO A 134 -2.05 3.55 -13.05
CA PRO A 134 -1.14 4.49 -13.70
C PRO A 134 -1.18 5.87 -13.03
N CYS A 135 -0.01 6.37 -12.58
CA CYS A 135 0.07 7.56 -11.75
C CYS A 135 0.75 8.78 -12.41
N ASP A 136 1.19 8.67 -13.64
CA ASP A 136 1.83 9.77 -14.37
C ASP A 136 0.90 10.97 -14.54
N LYS A 137 -0.39 10.69 -14.72
CA LYS A 137 -1.44 11.72 -14.76
C LYS A 137 -2.28 11.67 -13.48
N ARG A 138 -2.15 12.71 -12.64
CA ARG A 138 -2.82 12.78 -11.34
C ARG A 138 -4.34 12.61 -11.44
N TRP A 139 -4.98 13.29 -12.40
CA TRP A 139 -6.43 13.21 -12.56
C TRP A 139 -6.91 11.79 -12.85
N TYR A 140 -6.15 11.02 -13.67
CA TYR A 140 -6.50 9.65 -14.01
C TYR A 140 -6.35 8.73 -12.80
N ARG A 141 -5.25 8.85 -12.06
CA ARG A 141 -5.05 8.14 -10.80
C ARG A 141 -6.21 8.35 -9.84
N ASP A 142 -6.58 9.64 -9.62
CA ASP A 142 -7.63 10.01 -8.67
C ASP A 142 -9.00 9.48 -9.14
N TYR A 143 -9.29 9.57 -10.44
CA TYR A 143 -10.50 9.02 -11.05
C TYR A 143 -10.54 7.48 -10.89
N PHE A 144 -9.46 6.77 -11.22
CA PHE A 144 -9.40 5.32 -11.15
C PHE A 144 -9.67 4.82 -9.74
N ILE A 145 -9.00 5.40 -8.74
CA ILE A 145 -9.17 5.01 -7.33
C ILE A 145 -10.61 5.31 -6.88
N ALA A 146 -11.11 6.53 -7.15
CA ALA A 146 -12.44 6.92 -6.72
C ALA A 146 -13.54 6.07 -7.36
N SER A 147 -13.45 5.76 -8.66
CA SER A 147 -14.43 4.90 -9.35
C SER A 147 -14.38 3.46 -8.81
N THR A 148 -13.20 2.89 -8.59
CA THR A 148 -13.06 1.54 -8.03
C THR A 148 -13.68 1.45 -6.63
N ILE A 149 -13.41 2.42 -5.75
CA ILE A 149 -14.00 2.47 -4.41
C ILE A 149 -15.52 2.63 -4.50
N HIS A 150 -16.02 3.56 -5.32
CA HIS A 150 -17.44 3.80 -5.51
C HIS A 150 -18.18 2.54 -5.97
N ASP A 151 -17.66 1.84 -6.99
CA ASP A 151 -18.31 0.65 -7.53
C ASP A 151 -18.29 -0.51 -6.51
N SER A 152 -17.19 -0.63 -5.76
CA SER A 152 -17.07 -1.59 -4.68
C SER A 152 -18.10 -1.33 -3.55
N LEU A 153 -18.27 -0.06 -3.15
CA LEU A 153 -19.26 0.33 -2.15
C LEU A 153 -20.70 0.10 -2.63
N LYS A 154 -20.98 0.35 -3.90
CA LYS A 154 -22.30 0.01 -4.50
C LYS A 154 -22.58 -1.48 -4.38
N GLY A 155 -21.58 -2.33 -4.63
CA GLY A 155 -21.70 -3.78 -4.50
C GLY A 155 -22.05 -4.23 -3.08
N LEU A 156 -21.57 -3.51 -2.06
CA LEU A 156 -21.90 -3.78 -0.64
C LEU A 156 -23.32 -3.34 -0.27
N SER A 157 -23.99 -2.53 -1.10
CA SER A 157 -25.36 -2.03 -0.87
C SER A 157 -25.60 -1.51 0.56
N PRO A 158 -24.79 -0.56 1.08
CA PRO A 158 -24.93 -0.09 2.44
C PRO A 158 -26.30 0.51 2.69
N LYS A 159 -26.91 0.18 3.83
CA LYS A 159 -28.22 0.71 4.24
C LYS A 159 -28.00 1.72 5.37
N LEU A 160 -28.80 2.79 5.35
CA LEU A 160 -28.84 3.71 6.48
C LEU A 160 -29.35 2.99 7.73
N PRO A 161 -28.75 3.21 8.89
CA PRO A 161 -29.24 2.63 10.13
C PRO A 161 -30.66 3.18 10.44
N HIS A 162 -31.56 2.28 10.79
CA HIS A 162 -32.89 2.69 11.30
C HIS A 162 -32.75 3.22 12.73
N ILE A 163 -33.43 4.32 13.03
CA ILE A 163 -33.58 4.80 14.39
C ILE A 163 -34.35 3.71 15.14
N LYS A 164 -33.74 3.14 16.18
CA LYS A 164 -34.45 2.28 17.12
C LYS A 164 -35.17 3.20 18.09
N ASN A 165 -36.49 3.24 18.04
CA ASN A 165 -37.32 3.86 19.08
C ASN A 165 -37.20 3.10 20.38
#